data_9b7c5cb5a47b3ce5b304948180f90aae
#
_entry.id   9b7c5cb5a47b3ce5b304948180f90aae
#
_cell.length_a   1.000
_cell.length_b   1.000
_cell.length_c   1.000
_cell.angle_alpha   90.00
_cell.angle_beta   90.00
_cell.angle_gamma   90.00
#
_symmetry.space_group_name_H-M   'P 1'
#
loop_
_entity.id
_entity.type
_entity.pdbx_description
1 polymer ?
#
loop_
_entity_poly.entity_id
_entity_poly.type
_entity_poly.pdbx_seq_one_letter_code
_entity_poly.pdbx_strand_id
1 'polypeptide(L)'
;MRNRLLSVLVFAAALMALPATAGSHKTLSAAQLDTRLKNYVLATRAKNVVYAVQPYMESYSVDDARRVLTLNVSTGFATQNFTEKSVGYYYKRLAKALPKPYNRYKLRINTAGMPIEQLVPGAKLRSGSAPAGWGRINYDGAPWVMNESQPNFVSHGLFDRHISLWQSHGIYFDQKKRRWKWQRPNLFCTNEDLFTQTIVVPYLIPMLENAGAVVYTPRERDWQRNEVIVDNDGKNGYVEDDGREKWRTTEERGFAFHRGMYRDGENPFEQGTARMVRTTKKSNESWAAYQPTIQQSGRYAVYVSYQTVAKSVSDAQYIVVHKGERTLFRVNQQMGGGTWVYLGTFDFDAGNSTANRVIVTNSSTEKGVVTTDAVRFGGGMGNIQRGGSTSGMPRCLEGARYSAQWAGAPYSVYSGKNGTDDYADDINTRSNMLNWLAGGSVYVPTREGKNVPFELSLAVHSDAGATHVHDSIVGSLAICTTNFNDGRLAAGVSRQISHDFANMLLTGVQHD
;
A
#
# COMPACT_ATOMS: atom_id res chain seq x y z
N MET A 1 -24.03 30.26 4.26
CA MET A 1 -25.36 30.64 3.76
C MET A 1 -26.10 29.44 3.23
N ARG A 2 -27.23 29.24 3.84
CA ARG A 2 -28.45 28.51 3.48
C ARG A 2 -28.43 27.03 3.15
N ASN A 3 -28.89 26.31 4.18
CA ASN A 3 -29.58 25.02 4.13
C ASN A 3 -30.67 24.93 3.07
N ARG A 4 -30.79 23.79 2.41
CA ARG A 4 -32.08 23.28 1.90
C ARG A 4 -32.25 21.81 2.29
N LEU A 5 -33.08 21.60 3.28
CA LEU A 5 -33.80 20.34 3.51
C LEU A 5 -34.79 20.12 2.36
N LEU A 6 -34.79 18.96 1.76
CA LEU A 6 -35.88 18.46 0.92
C LEU A 6 -36.66 17.43 1.72
N SER A 7 -37.86 17.82 2.17
CA SER A 7 -38.87 16.94 2.72
C SER A 7 -39.63 16.27 1.56
N VAL A 8 -39.66 14.94 1.50
CA VAL A 8 -40.50 14.18 0.58
C VAL A 8 -41.79 13.83 1.30
N LEU A 9 -42.87 14.48 0.91
CA LEU A 9 -44.27 14.12 1.28
C LEU A 9 -44.70 12.91 0.45
N VAL A 10 -45.13 11.83 1.13
CA VAL A 10 -45.81 10.70 0.52
C VAL A 10 -47.32 10.90 0.64
N PHE A 11 -48.01 11.03 -0.50
CA PHE A 11 -49.47 11.02 -0.57
C PHE A 11 -49.97 9.57 -0.48
N ALA A 12 -50.84 9.31 0.48
CA ALA A 12 -51.62 8.07 0.54
C ALA A 12 -52.96 8.27 -0.18
N ALA A 13 -53.20 7.54 -1.26
CA ALA A 13 -54.52 7.42 -1.86
C ALA A 13 -55.25 6.24 -1.22
N ALA A 14 -56.38 6.50 -0.57
CA ALA A 14 -57.25 5.52 -0.01
C ALA A 14 -58.22 5.02 -1.09
N LEU A 15 -58.18 3.74 -1.46
CA LEU A 15 -59.26 3.04 -2.16
C LEU A 15 -60.04 2.16 -1.18
N MET A 16 -61.31 2.48 -0.99
CA MET A 16 -62.26 1.63 -0.25
C MET A 16 -62.67 0.44 -1.11
N ALA A 17 -62.50 -0.78 -0.60
CA ALA A 17 -63.16 -1.98 -1.11
C ALA A 17 -63.62 -2.83 0.09
N LEU A 18 -64.83 -3.32 0.01
CA LEU A 18 -65.69 -4.04 0.95
C LEU A 18 -65.04 -5.32 1.56
N PRO A 19 -65.53 -5.79 2.74
CA PRO A 19 -64.79 -6.78 3.50
C PRO A 19 -65.09 -8.21 3.09
N ALA A 20 -64.05 -8.95 2.78
CA ALA A 20 -64.08 -10.41 2.81
C ALA A 20 -63.66 -10.89 4.20
N THR A 21 -64.52 -11.51 4.97
CA THR A 21 -64.24 -12.14 6.26
C THR A 21 -63.29 -13.30 6.07
N ALA A 22 -62.00 -13.07 6.33
CA ALA A 22 -61.01 -14.11 6.53
C ALA A 22 -60.28 -13.83 7.86
N GLY A 23 -60.12 -14.86 8.67
CA GLY A 23 -59.70 -14.83 10.05
C GLY A 23 -58.59 -13.84 10.41
N SER A 24 -58.81 -13.02 11.44
CA SER A 24 -57.93 -11.96 11.86
C SER A 24 -56.60 -12.50 12.44
N HIS A 25 -55.64 -12.74 11.59
CA HIS A 25 -54.27 -12.63 12.04
C HIS A 25 -53.98 -11.15 12.25
N LYS A 26 -53.85 -10.71 13.51
CA LYS A 26 -53.44 -9.35 13.87
C LYS A 26 -52.12 -9.02 13.10
N THR A 27 -52.21 -8.32 12.00
CA THR A 27 -51.06 -7.71 11.32
C THR A 27 -50.47 -6.68 12.30
N LEU A 28 -49.16 -6.78 12.56
CA LEU A 28 -48.48 -5.77 13.37
C LEU A 28 -48.66 -4.38 12.76
N SER A 29 -48.84 -3.39 13.61
CA SER A 29 -48.73 -1.99 13.15
C SER A 29 -47.31 -1.73 12.65
N ALA A 30 -47.15 -0.74 11.74
CA ALA A 30 -45.85 -0.33 11.26
C ALA A 30 -44.86 0.01 12.41
N ALA A 31 -45.39 0.63 13.50
CA ALA A 31 -44.60 0.95 14.68
C ALA A 31 -44.10 -0.30 15.45
N GLN A 32 -44.90 -1.35 15.48
CA GLN A 32 -44.50 -2.61 16.12
C GLN A 32 -43.47 -3.37 15.29
N LEU A 33 -43.57 -3.31 13.95
CA LEU A 33 -42.56 -3.87 13.03
C LEU A 33 -41.23 -3.11 13.15
N ASP A 34 -41.29 -1.79 13.14
CA ASP A 34 -40.11 -0.90 13.34
C ASP A 34 -39.38 -1.24 14.64
N THR A 35 -40.09 -1.32 15.73
CA THR A 35 -39.50 -1.66 17.05
C THR A 35 -38.85 -3.05 17.04
N ARG A 36 -39.44 -4.03 16.37
CA ARG A 36 -38.86 -5.38 16.26
C ARG A 36 -37.59 -5.42 15.44
N LEU A 37 -37.57 -4.69 14.35
CA LEU A 37 -36.37 -4.59 13.48
C LEU A 37 -35.24 -3.86 14.20
N LYS A 38 -35.52 -2.77 14.89
CA LYS A 38 -34.54 -2.07 15.75
C LYS A 38 -33.96 -3.00 16.82
N ASN A 39 -34.79 -3.70 17.52
CA ASN A 39 -34.36 -4.66 18.54
C ASN A 39 -33.55 -5.82 17.94
N TYR A 40 -33.94 -6.30 16.75
CA TYR A 40 -33.15 -7.29 16.03
C TYR A 40 -31.73 -6.81 15.75
N VAL A 41 -31.55 -5.61 15.22
CA VAL A 41 -30.22 -5.04 14.89
C VAL A 41 -29.38 -4.87 16.14
N LEU A 42 -29.95 -4.38 17.23
CA LEU A 42 -29.26 -4.17 18.51
C LEU A 42 -28.85 -5.48 19.21
N ALA A 43 -29.70 -6.50 19.14
CA ALA A 43 -29.53 -7.74 19.90
C ALA A 43 -28.83 -8.86 19.11
N THR A 44 -28.75 -8.78 17.77
CA THR A 44 -28.25 -9.87 16.96
C THR A 44 -26.82 -9.67 16.58
N ARG A 45 -25.94 -10.52 17.10
CA ARG A 45 -24.51 -10.53 16.81
C ARG A 45 -24.05 -11.98 16.60
N ALA A 46 -23.32 -12.23 15.52
CA ALA A 46 -22.71 -13.55 15.30
C ALA A 46 -21.59 -13.81 16.35
N LYS A 47 -21.26 -15.09 16.54
CA LYS A 47 -20.18 -15.47 17.44
C LYS A 47 -18.87 -14.83 17.00
N ASN A 48 -18.10 -14.34 17.95
CA ASN A 48 -16.79 -13.70 17.75
C ASN A 48 -16.80 -12.38 16.94
N VAL A 49 -17.97 -11.76 16.75
CA VAL A 49 -18.07 -10.44 16.10
C VAL A 49 -17.97 -9.35 17.15
N VAL A 50 -17.08 -8.38 16.89
CA VAL A 50 -16.98 -7.12 17.63
C VAL A 50 -17.21 -5.98 16.65
N TYR A 51 -18.11 -5.06 16.98
CA TYR A 51 -18.36 -3.89 16.16
C TYR A 51 -17.50 -2.72 16.63
N ALA A 52 -16.80 -2.07 15.70
CA ALA A 52 -16.08 -0.82 15.98
C ALA A 52 -17.07 0.31 16.35
N VAL A 53 -18.24 0.31 15.69
CA VAL A 53 -19.36 1.21 15.97
C VAL A 53 -20.63 0.35 16.07
N GLN A 54 -21.41 0.54 17.14
CA GLN A 54 -22.65 -0.22 17.34
C GLN A 54 -23.59 -0.03 16.14
N PRO A 55 -24.01 -1.09 15.44
CA PRO A 55 -24.96 -1.00 14.35
C PRO A 55 -26.34 -0.53 14.83
N TYR A 56 -27.01 0.22 13.98
CA TYR A 56 -28.41 0.62 14.16
C TYR A 56 -29.19 0.48 12.85
N MET A 57 -30.49 0.38 12.94
CA MET A 57 -31.38 0.35 11.78
C MET A 57 -31.48 1.75 11.17
N GLU A 58 -31.10 1.90 9.89
CA GLU A 58 -31.29 3.15 9.15
C GLU A 58 -32.70 3.28 8.60
N SER A 59 -33.18 2.23 7.96
CA SER A 59 -34.54 2.17 7.38
C SER A 59 -34.97 0.73 7.13
N TYR A 60 -36.24 0.55 6.81
CA TYR A 60 -36.74 -0.69 6.22
C TYR A 60 -37.83 -0.40 5.20
N SER A 61 -38.05 -1.34 4.30
CA SER A 61 -39.18 -1.31 3.35
C SER A 61 -39.82 -2.67 3.24
N VAL A 62 -41.13 -2.67 2.98
CA VAL A 62 -41.94 -3.87 2.77
C VAL A 62 -42.63 -3.74 1.42
N ASP A 63 -42.37 -4.67 0.53
CA ASP A 63 -43.09 -4.84 -0.73
C ASP A 63 -44.05 -6.05 -0.61
N ASP A 64 -45.28 -5.80 -0.27
CA ASP A 64 -46.27 -6.85 -0.04
C ASP A 64 -46.63 -7.57 -1.33
N ALA A 65 -46.59 -6.90 -2.49
CA ALA A 65 -46.88 -7.48 -3.77
C ALA A 65 -45.85 -8.53 -4.17
N ARG A 66 -44.55 -8.23 -3.92
CA ARG A 66 -43.42 -9.14 -4.19
C ARG A 66 -43.03 -9.98 -2.99
N ARG A 67 -43.67 -9.74 -1.86
CA ARG A 67 -43.34 -10.35 -0.56
C ARG A 67 -41.85 -10.23 -0.23
N VAL A 68 -41.31 -9.02 -0.30
CA VAL A 68 -39.92 -8.71 0.03
C VAL A 68 -39.88 -7.75 1.20
N LEU A 69 -39.09 -8.07 2.22
CA LEU A 69 -38.73 -7.16 3.30
C LEU A 69 -37.25 -6.83 3.20
N THR A 70 -36.94 -5.54 3.07
CA THR A 70 -35.56 -5.03 3.03
C THR A 70 -35.29 -4.27 4.31
N LEU A 71 -34.20 -4.62 4.98
CA LEU A 71 -33.70 -3.99 6.18
C LEU A 71 -32.34 -3.32 5.86
N ASN A 72 -32.25 -2.01 6.02
CA ASN A 72 -31.01 -1.25 5.85
C ASN A 72 -30.41 -0.96 7.22
N VAL A 73 -29.18 -1.40 7.41
CA VAL A 73 -28.43 -1.29 8.67
C VAL A 73 -27.22 -0.38 8.43
N SER A 74 -26.86 0.42 9.41
CA SER A 74 -25.76 1.37 9.35
C SER A 74 -24.43 0.68 8.99
N THR A 75 -23.49 1.48 8.49
CA THR A 75 -22.16 1.01 8.06
C THR A 75 -21.37 0.32 9.18
N GLY A 76 -21.68 0.59 10.44
CA GLY A 76 -21.11 -0.16 11.58
C GLY A 76 -21.33 -1.68 11.47
N PHE A 77 -22.43 -2.11 10.83
CA PHE A 77 -22.69 -3.53 10.58
C PHE A 77 -21.77 -4.15 9.53
N ALA A 78 -21.25 -3.33 8.59
CA ALA A 78 -20.31 -3.76 7.56
C ALA A 78 -18.87 -3.95 8.08
N THR A 79 -18.57 -3.55 9.32
CA THR A 79 -17.21 -3.63 9.89
C THR A 79 -16.83 -5.03 10.37
N GLN A 80 -17.71 -6.00 10.25
CA GLN A 80 -17.45 -7.39 10.59
C GLN A 80 -16.96 -8.22 9.40
N ASN A 81 -16.27 -9.32 9.69
CA ASN A 81 -15.94 -10.32 8.69
C ASN A 81 -17.18 -11.17 8.35
N PHE A 82 -17.76 -10.97 7.16
CA PHE A 82 -18.88 -11.79 6.70
C PHE A 82 -18.39 -13.11 6.11
N THR A 83 -18.99 -14.18 6.54
CA THR A 83 -18.88 -15.52 5.97
C THR A 83 -20.25 -16.03 5.55
N GLU A 84 -20.33 -17.04 4.69
CA GLU A 84 -21.63 -17.67 4.33
C GLU A 84 -22.40 -18.14 5.57
N LYS A 85 -21.66 -18.65 6.56
CA LYS A 85 -22.23 -19.09 7.83
C LYS A 85 -22.81 -17.93 8.63
N SER A 86 -22.12 -16.80 8.73
CA SER A 86 -22.61 -15.62 9.46
C SER A 86 -23.78 -14.97 8.73
N VAL A 87 -23.75 -14.87 7.41
CA VAL A 87 -24.88 -14.40 6.58
C VAL A 87 -26.12 -15.27 6.82
N GLY A 88 -25.98 -16.58 6.72
CA GLY A 88 -27.08 -17.51 7.01
C GLY A 88 -27.62 -17.37 8.45
N TYR A 89 -26.75 -17.13 9.41
CA TYR A 89 -27.14 -16.86 10.80
C TYR A 89 -27.99 -15.59 10.91
N TYR A 90 -27.59 -14.48 10.29
CA TYR A 90 -28.34 -13.22 10.33
C TYR A 90 -29.73 -13.36 9.71
N TYR A 91 -29.86 -13.97 8.55
CA TYR A 91 -31.16 -14.20 7.91
C TYR A 91 -32.05 -15.12 8.75
N LYS A 92 -31.51 -16.20 9.28
CA LYS A 92 -32.25 -17.11 10.14
C LYS A 92 -32.78 -16.43 11.43
N ARG A 93 -31.96 -15.54 12.00
CA ARG A 93 -32.34 -14.76 13.20
C ARG A 93 -33.38 -13.70 12.85
N LEU A 94 -33.26 -13.03 11.69
CA LEU A 94 -34.26 -12.06 11.21
C LEU A 94 -35.61 -12.74 10.98
N ALA A 95 -35.62 -13.84 10.26
CA ALA A 95 -36.85 -14.61 10.02
C ALA A 95 -37.53 -15.05 11.34
N LYS A 96 -36.75 -15.45 12.36
CA LYS A 96 -37.27 -15.81 13.69
C LYS A 96 -37.78 -14.60 14.47
N ALA A 97 -37.26 -13.42 14.28
CA ALA A 97 -37.67 -12.19 14.96
C ALA A 97 -38.96 -11.61 14.36
N LEU A 98 -39.28 -11.97 13.12
CA LEU A 98 -40.46 -11.45 12.38
C LEU A 98 -41.69 -12.33 12.62
N PRO A 99 -42.90 -11.74 12.82
CA PRO A 99 -44.15 -12.46 12.85
C PRO A 99 -44.66 -12.82 11.45
N LYS A 100 -45.70 -13.66 11.40
CA LYS A 100 -46.47 -13.85 10.15
C LYS A 100 -47.15 -12.55 9.75
N PRO A 101 -47.19 -12.20 8.44
CA PRO A 101 -46.70 -12.98 7.29
C PRO A 101 -45.22 -12.72 6.98
N TYR A 102 -44.56 -11.71 7.59
CA TYR A 102 -43.24 -11.20 7.23
C TYR A 102 -42.12 -12.23 7.36
N ASN A 103 -42.21 -13.19 8.25
CA ASN A 103 -41.24 -14.29 8.38
C ASN A 103 -41.21 -15.26 7.17
N ARG A 104 -42.15 -15.12 6.24
CA ARG A 104 -42.24 -15.88 4.99
C ARG A 104 -41.87 -15.04 3.75
N TYR A 105 -41.52 -13.78 3.96
CA TYR A 105 -41.08 -12.89 2.90
C TYR A 105 -39.63 -13.22 2.52
N LYS A 106 -39.26 -12.85 1.28
CA LYS A 106 -37.87 -12.81 0.90
C LYS A 106 -37.21 -11.67 1.69
N LEU A 107 -36.30 -12.04 2.58
CA LEU A 107 -35.59 -11.08 3.41
C LEU A 107 -34.34 -10.56 2.71
N ARG A 108 -34.06 -9.28 2.85
CA ARG A 108 -32.82 -8.63 2.43
C ARG A 108 -32.28 -7.81 3.56
N ILE A 109 -31.00 -7.97 3.86
CA ILE A 109 -30.26 -7.13 4.82
C ILE A 109 -29.19 -6.41 4.03
N ASN A 110 -29.25 -5.08 4.02
CA ASN A 110 -28.26 -4.23 3.37
C ASN A 110 -27.47 -3.47 4.42
N THR A 111 -26.19 -3.24 4.14
CA THR A 111 -25.32 -2.32 4.89
C THR A 111 -24.28 -1.76 3.91
N ALA A 112 -23.80 -0.55 4.11
CA ALA A 112 -22.89 0.12 3.19
C ALA A 112 -23.39 0.15 1.72
N GLY A 113 -24.71 0.26 1.54
CA GLY A 113 -25.35 0.28 0.20
C GLY A 113 -25.42 -1.08 -0.52
N MET A 114 -25.07 -2.19 0.14
CA MET A 114 -25.02 -3.53 -0.48
C MET A 114 -25.70 -4.60 0.38
N PRO A 115 -26.27 -5.65 -0.27
CA PRO A 115 -26.69 -6.87 0.44
C PRO A 115 -25.50 -7.52 1.16
N ILE A 116 -25.73 -8.03 2.40
CA ILE A 116 -24.67 -8.63 3.22
C ILE A 116 -24.01 -9.86 2.58
N GLU A 117 -24.69 -10.55 1.66
CA GLU A 117 -24.13 -11.67 0.89
C GLU A 117 -22.99 -11.23 -0.03
N GLN A 118 -23.03 -9.97 -0.46
CA GLN A 118 -22.00 -9.41 -1.31
C GLN A 118 -20.76 -8.96 -0.53
N LEU A 119 -20.83 -8.93 0.79
CA LEU A 119 -19.71 -8.65 1.68
C LEU A 119 -18.92 -9.91 2.07
N VAL A 120 -19.39 -11.09 1.66
CA VAL A 120 -18.63 -12.34 1.84
C VAL A 120 -17.47 -12.35 0.84
N PRO A 121 -16.20 -12.47 1.29
CA PRO A 121 -15.04 -12.51 0.41
C PRO A 121 -15.17 -13.62 -0.64
N GLY A 122 -14.87 -13.30 -1.89
CA GLY A 122 -14.93 -14.26 -2.99
C GLY A 122 -16.35 -14.68 -3.43
N ALA A 123 -17.43 -14.23 -2.77
CA ALA A 123 -18.81 -14.55 -3.17
C ALA A 123 -19.10 -14.17 -4.63
N LYS A 124 -18.52 -13.09 -5.10
CA LYS A 124 -18.68 -12.57 -6.45
C LYS A 124 -17.76 -13.24 -7.48
N LEU A 125 -16.61 -13.73 -7.07
CA LEU A 125 -15.70 -14.52 -7.93
C LEU A 125 -16.34 -15.86 -8.31
N ARG A 126 -17.14 -16.44 -7.40
CA ARG A 126 -17.87 -17.69 -7.66
C ARG A 126 -19.06 -17.53 -8.59
N SER A 127 -19.65 -16.34 -8.70
CA SER A 127 -20.74 -16.06 -9.62
C SER A 127 -20.30 -15.69 -11.05
N GLY A 128 -18.99 -15.70 -11.32
CA GLY A 128 -18.43 -15.40 -12.64
C GLY A 128 -18.49 -13.92 -13.06
N SER A 129 -19.01 -13.05 -12.23
CA SER A 129 -19.09 -11.61 -12.49
C SER A 129 -18.39 -10.83 -11.40
N ALA A 130 -17.29 -10.14 -11.76
CA ALA A 130 -16.72 -9.14 -10.88
C ALA A 130 -17.78 -8.08 -10.55
N PRO A 131 -17.83 -7.59 -9.28
CA PRO A 131 -18.76 -6.53 -8.93
C PRO A 131 -18.54 -5.31 -9.82
N ALA A 132 -19.62 -4.70 -10.29
CA ALA A 132 -19.54 -3.45 -11.05
C ALA A 132 -18.77 -2.35 -10.31
N GLY A 133 -18.71 -2.39 -8.97
CA GLY A 133 -17.98 -1.44 -8.13
C GLY A 133 -16.47 -1.66 -8.03
N TRP A 134 -15.95 -2.82 -8.46
CA TRP A 134 -14.50 -3.08 -8.37
C TRP A 134 -13.72 -2.39 -9.50
N GLY A 135 -14.41 -1.94 -10.55
CA GLY A 135 -13.76 -1.40 -11.74
C GLY A 135 -13.04 -2.47 -12.57
N ARG A 136 -12.47 -2.04 -13.68
CA ARG A 136 -11.68 -2.89 -14.57
C ARG A 136 -10.32 -2.27 -14.84
N ILE A 137 -9.78 -1.52 -13.88
CA ILE A 137 -8.49 -0.87 -14.03
C ILE A 137 -7.44 -1.95 -13.78
N ASN A 138 -6.57 -2.14 -14.74
CA ASN A 138 -5.44 -3.04 -14.67
C ASN A 138 -4.24 -2.37 -15.34
N TYR A 139 -3.08 -2.47 -14.71
CA TYR A 139 -1.82 -2.13 -15.34
C TYR A 139 -1.33 -3.37 -16.09
N ASP A 140 -1.06 -3.23 -17.37
CA ASP A 140 -0.60 -4.28 -18.28
C ASP A 140 0.76 -3.94 -18.95
N GLY A 141 1.42 -2.88 -18.48
CA GLY A 141 2.75 -2.50 -18.93
C GLY A 141 3.88 -3.30 -18.29
N ALA A 142 5.12 -3.00 -18.67
CA ALA A 142 6.30 -3.61 -18.05
C ALA A 142 6.39 -3.25 -16.56
N PRO A 143 6.77 -4.19 -15.66
CA PRO A 143 6.94 -3.91 -14.25
C PRO A 143 8.04 -2.88 -14.00
N TRP A 144 8.00 -2.21 -12.85
CA TRP A 144 9.03 -1.24 -12.48
C TRP A 144 10.43 -1.86 -12.46
N VAL A 145 10.55 -3.04 -11.86
CA VAL A 145 11.79 -3.82 -11.81
C VAL A 145 11.47 -5.30 -12.08
N MET A 146 12.21 -5.92 -12.97
CA MET A 146 12.14 -7.35 -13.26
C MET A 146 13.52 -7.98 -13.17
N ASN A 147 13.67 -9.02 -12.38
CA ASN A 147 14.89 -9.83 -12.33
C ASN A 147 14.83 -10.92 -13.39
N GLU A 148 15.59 -10.78 -14.49
CA GLU A 148 15.63 -11.74 -15.58
C GLU A 148 16.51 -12.98 -15.26
N SER A 149 17.34 -12.90 -14.24
CA SER A 149 18.21 -14.01 -13.82
C SER A 149 17.56 -14.94 -12.80
N GLN A 150 16.28 -14.72 -12.46
CA GLN A 150 15.58 -15.67 -11.59
C GLN A 150 15.49 -17.05 -12.25
N PRO A 151 15.87 -18.14 -11.55
CA PRO A 151 15.88 -19.48 -12.12
C PRO A 151 14.48 -20.01 -12.44
N ASN A 152 13.46 -19.49 -11.80
CA ASN A 152 12.05 -19.86 -11.99
C ASN A 152 11.24 -18.61 -12.35
N PHE A 153 10.75 -18.59 -13.57
CA PHE A 153 9.83 -17.52 -14.01
C PHE A 153 8.42 -17.82 -13.51
N VAL A 154 7.91 -16.96 -12.64
CA VAL A 154 6.53 -17.03 -12.14
C VAL A 154 5.65 -16.21 -13.05
N SER A 155 4.94 -16.86 -13.98
CA SER A 155 4.01 -16.19 -14.92
C SER A 155 2.59 -16.00 -14.36
N HIS A 156 2.34 -16.44 -13.14
CA HIS A 156 1.04 -16.41 -12.45
C HIS A 156 1.20 -15.84 -11.04
N GLY A 157 0.11 -15.77 -10.28
CA GLY A 157 0.14 -15.27 -8.92
C GLY A 157 0.26 -13.75 -8.87
N LEU A 158 1.35 -13.25 -8.29
CA LEU A 158 1.61 -11.81 -8.13
C LEU A 158 2.57 -11.24 -9.18
N PHE A 159 2.83 -11.98 -10.27
CA PHE A 159 3.70 -11.51 -11.34
C PHE A 159 3.24 -10.15 -11.86
N ASP A 160 4.20 -9.20 -11.98
CA ASP A 160 3.99 -7.80 -12.38
C ASP A 160 3.10 -6.96 -11.46
N ARG A 161 2.70 -7.48 -10.28
CA ARG A 161 1.91 -6.70 -9.32
C ARG A 161 2.82 -5.81 -8.48
N HIS A 162 2.45 -4.53 -8.36
CA HIS A 162 3.17 -3.55 -7.56
C HIS A 162 2.48 -3.40 -6.21
N ILE A 163 3.17 -3.81 -5.15
CA ILE A 163 2.64 -3.83 -3.78
C ILE A 163 3.47 -2.90 -2.92
N SER A 164 2.81 -2.00 -2.20
CA SER A 164 3.44 -1.27 -1.11
C SER A 164 3.16 -1.96 0.21
N LEU A 165 4.23 -2.30 0.92
CA LEU A 165 4.15 -2.97 2.22
C LEU A 165 5.07 -2.28 3.20
N TRP A 166 4.62 -2.04 4.42
CA TRP A 166 5.50 -1.50 5.46
C TRP A 166 5.25 -2.09 6.84
N GLN A 167 6.36 -2.24 7.54
CA GLN A 167 6.41 -2.56 8.95
C GLN A 167 6.12 -1.31 9.77
N SER A 168 5.09 -1.30 10.57
CA SER A 168 4.62 -0.25 11.47
C SER A 168 5.40 1.09 11.46
N HIS A 169 6.15 1.39 12.49
CA HIS A 169 6.82 2.67 12.75
C HIS A 169 8.32 2.48 12.97
N GLY A 170 9.01 3.55 13.32
CA GLY A 170 10.42 3.54 13.68
C GLY A 170 10.76 4.65 14.67
N ILE A 171 12.05 4.87 14.87
CA ILE A 171 12.56 5.98 15.67
C ILE A 171 12.19 7.31 15.00
N TYR A 172 11.74 8.26 15.79
CA TYR A 172 11.47 9.63 15.37
C TYR A 172 12.10 10.65 16.33
N PHE A 173 12.27 11.88 15.87
CA PHE A 173 12.69 12.99 16.71
C PHE A 173 11.47 13.63 17.40
N ASP A 174 11.46 13.60 18.73
CA ASP A 174 10.44 14.26 19.56
C ASP A 174 10.85 15.73 19.78
N GLN A 175 10.19 16.66 19.09
CA GLN A 175 10.50 18.09 19.17
C GLN A 175 10.32 18.65 20.58
N LYS A 176 9.32 18.18 21.33
CA LYS A 176 9.05 18.64 22.70
C LYS A 176 10.16 18.23 23.67
N LYS A 177 10.64 16.98 23.52
CA LYS A 177 11.72 16.42 24.37
C LYS A 177 13.10 16.64 23.78
N ARG A 178 13.21 17.17 22.57
CA ARG A 178 14.44 17.42 21.82
C ARG A 178 15.36 16.19 21.76
N ARG A 179 14.78 15.02 21.51
CA ARG A 179 15.53 13.76 21.45
C ARG A 179 14.90 12.76 20.50
N TRP A 180 15.72 11.87 19.99
CA TRP A 180 15.28 10.70 19.25
C TRP A 180 14.70 9.64 20.19
N LYS A 181 13.63 8.98 19.78
CA LYS A 181 12.96 7.93 20.56
C LYS A 181 12.14 7.01 19.67
N TRP A 182 11.87 5.82 20.19
CA TRP A 182 10.89 4.92 19.57
C TRP A 182 9.50 5.55 19.55
N GLN A 183 8.75 5.27 18.49
CA GLN A 183 7.39 5.79 18.37
C GLN A 183 6.45 5.09 19.36
N ARG A 184 6.65 3.80 19.58
CA ARG A 184 5.86 3.00 20.51
C ARG A 184 6.62 2.69 21.80
N PRO A 185 5.89 2.59 22.94
CA PRO A 185 6.48 2.16 24.20
C PRO A 185 6.91 0.70 24.12
N ASN A 186 7.78 0.30 25.03
CA ASN A 186 8.10 -1.10 25.20
C ASN A 186 6.89 -1.86 25.72
N LEU A 187 6.67 -3.03 25.14
CA LEU A 187 5.73 -4.04 25.57
C LEU A 187 6.53 -5.33 25.79
N PHE A 188 6.60 -5.80 27.03
CA PHE A 188 7.53 -6.86 27.44
C PHE A 188 9.01 -6.50 27.12
N CYS A 189 9.71 -7.34 26.39
CA CYS A 189 11.11 -7.15 26.03
C CYS A 189 11.34 -6.44 24.68
N THR A 190 10.28 -6.04 23.99
CA THR A 190 10.34 -5.40 22.66
C THR A 190 9.36 -4.23 22.55
N ASN A 191 9.28 -3.63 21.39
CA ASN A 191 8.22 -2.69 21.00
C ASN A 191 7.71 -3.03 19.61
N GLU A 192 6.59 -2.47 19.21
CA GLU A 192 6.01 -2.70 17.90
C GLU A 192 6.96 -2.30 16.75
N ASP A 193 7.69 -1.19 16.93
CA ASP A 193 8.60 -0.64 15.92
C ASP A 193 9.71 -1.63 15.51
N LEU A 194 10.11 -2.52 16.43
CA LEU A 194 11.07 -3.59 16.20
C LEU A 194 10.39 -4.91 15.82
N PHE A 195 9.31 -5.27 16.50
CA PHE A 195 8.68 -6.57 16.34
C PHE A 195 8.14 -6.78 14.92
N THR A 196 7.37 -5.84 14.38
CA THR A 196 6.81 -5.98 13.03
C THR A 196 7.88 -6.08 11.95
N GLN A 197 9.03 -5.43 12.15
CA GLN A 197 10.17 -5.52 11.24
C GLN A 197 10.72 -6.93 11.12
N THR A 198 10.74 -7.70 12.22
CA THR A 198 11.26 -9.08 12.24
C THR A 198 10.38 -10.07 11.48
N ILE A 199 9.17 -9.69 11.13
CA ILE A 199 8.22 -10.49 10.36
C ILE A 199 8.15 -9.98 8.91
N VAL A 200 7.96 -8.67 8.73
CA VAL A 200 7.70 -8.08 7.41
C VAL A 200 8.93 -8.18 6.51
N VAL A 201 10.10 -7.76 7.00
CA VAL A 201 11.31 -7.65 6.15
C VAL A 201 11.88 -9.01 5.77
N PRO A 202 12.13 -9.97 6.71
CA PRO A 202 12.76 -11.23 6.36
C PRO A 202 11.83 -12.31 5.81
N TYR A 203 10.50 -12.15 5.96
CA TYR A 203 9.54 -13.18 5.55
C TYR A 203 8.50 -12.65 4.56
N LEU A 204 7.67 -11.69 4.95
CA LEU A 204 6.52 -11.30 4.14
C LEU A 204 6.94 -10.66 2.81
N ILE A 205 7.92 -9.76 2.83
CA ILE A 205 8.44 -9.14 1.60
C ILE A 205 9.03 -10.21 0.65
N PRO A 206 9.97 -11.07 1.09
CA PRO A 206 10.50 -12.13 0.21
C PRO A 206 9.44 -13.11 -0.30
N MET A 207 8.42 -13.44 0.48
CA MET A 207 7.32 -14.29 0.03
C MET A 207 6.55 -13.65 -1.13
N LEU A 208 6.25 -12.34 -1.04
CA LEU A 208 5.56 -11.61 -2.09
C LEU A 208 6.44 -11.48 -3.34
N GLU A 209 7.72 -11.16 -3.17
CA GLU A 209 8.69 -11.08 -4.28
C GLU A 209 8.90 -12.43 -4.96
N ASN A 210 8.99 -13.52 -4.20
CA ASN A 210 9.06 -14.88 -4.75
C ASN A 210 7.78 -15.29 -5.48
N ALA A 211 6.64 -14.71 -5.14
CA ALA A 211 5.37 -14.87 -5.88
C ALA A 211 5.29 -13.99 -7.13
N GLY A 212 6.32 -13.18 -7.41
CA GLY A 212 6.44 -12.34 -8.59
C GLY A 212 6.12 -10.87 -8.42
N ALA A 213 5.80 -10.42 -7.20
CA ALA A 213 5.49 -9.01 -6.94
C ALA A 213 6.73 -8.10 -6.95
N VAL A 214 6.54 -6.86 -7.39
CA VAL A 214 7.46 -5.75 -7.12
C VAL A 214 7.04 -5.11 -5.79
N VAL A 215 7.83 -5.29 -4.74
CA VAL A 215 7.49 -4.83 -3.40
C VAL A 215 8.26 -3.57 -3.04
N TYR A 216 7.53 -2.50 -2.76
CA TYR A 216 8.06 -1.23 -2.26
C TYR A 216 7.76 -1.09 -0.77
N THR A 217 8.71 -0.51 -0.03
CA THR A 217 8.50 -0.09 1.37
C THR A 217 8.94 1.35 1.57
N PRO A 218 8.12 2.20 2.22
CA PRO A 218 8.47 3.60 2.49
C PRO A 218 9.54 3.76 3.59
N ARG A 219 9.91 2.69 4.27
CA ARG A 219 11.02 2.63 5.22
C ARG A 219 12.16 1.81 4.63
N GLU A 220 13.40 2.10 5.05
CA GLU A 220 14.55 1.29 4.65
C GLU A 220 14.35 -0.18 5.04
N ARG A 221 14.61 -1.09 4.13
CA ARG A 221 14.47 -2.54 4.33
C ARG A 221 15.78 -3.25 4.63
N ASP A 222 16.92 -2.61 4.34
CA ASP A 222 18.24 -3.21 4.53
C ASP A 222 18.78 -2.96 5.95
N TRP A 223 19.13 -4.03 6.62
CA TRP A 223 19.73 -3.98 7.97
C TRP A 223 21.24 -3.68 7.95
N GLN A 224 21.84 -3.61 6.75
CA GLN A 224 23.26 -3.29 6.60
C GLN A 224 23.53 -1.88 7.07
N ARG A 225 24.44 -1.75 8.07
CA ARG A 225 24.83 -0.45 8.63
C ARG A 225 25.81 0.30 7.74
N ASN A 226 26.61 -0.45 6.95
CA ASN A 226 27.50 0.16 5.98
C ASN A 226 26.71 0.59 4.75
N GLU A 227 27.14 1.69 4.15
CA GLU A 227 26.59 2.24 2.93
C GLU A 227 27.74 2.73 2.06
N VAL A 228 27.68 2.41 0.80
CA VAL A 228 28.56 2.98 -0.22
C VAL A 228 27.71 3.51 -1.35
N ILE A 229 27.94 4.76 -1.73
CA ILE A 229 27.28 5.37 -2.88
C ILE A 229 28.33 5.67 -3.92
N VAL A 230 28.07 5.23 -5.14
CA VAL A 230 28.83 5.60 -6.34
C VAL A 230 27.91 6.46 -7.19
N ASP A 231 28.37 7.65 -7.52
CA ASP A 231 27.61 8.72 -8.12
C ASP A 231 28.35 9.20 -9.39
N ASN A 232 27.59 9.52 -10.45
CA ASN A 232 28.19 10.06 -11.68
C ASN A 232 28.89 11.42 -11.46
N ASP A 233 28.46 12.20 -10.48
CA ASP A 233 29.12 13.45 -10.06
C ASP A 233 30.27 13.21 -9.08
N GLY A 234 30.46 11.95 -8.67
CA GLY A 234 31.51 11.54 -7.73
C GLY A 234 32.90 11.44 -8.36
N LYS A 235 33.94 11.43 -7.49
CA LYS A 235 35.34 11.37 -7.95
C LYS A 235 35.82 9.95 -8.25
N ASN A 236 35.18 8.91 -7.71
CA ASN A 236 35.66 7.55 -7.72
C ASN A 236 34.54 6.54 -7.97
N GLY A 237 34.86 5.47 -8.69
CA GLY A 237 34.00 4.32 -8.86
C GLY A 237 33.03 4.41 -10.03
N TYR A 238 32.84 5.57 -10.63
CA TYR A 238 32.02 5.75 -11.81
C TYR A 238 32.87 5.82 -13.08
N VAL A 239 32.47 5.09 -14.12
CA VAL A 239 33.13 5.06 -15.43
C VAL A 239 32.08 4.91 -16.52
N GLU A 240 32.23 5.67 -17.60
CA GLU A 240 31.46 5.53 -18.86
C GLU A 240 32.32 4.98 -20.00
N ASP A 241 31.68 4.24 -20.88
CA ASP A 241 32.21 3.86 -22.19
C ASP A 241 31.21 4.27 -23.26
N ASP A 242 31.70 5.06 -24.20
CA ASP A 242 30.93 5.60 -25.32
C ASP A 242 30.90 4.62 -26.50
N GLY A 243 30.40 3.46 -26.36
CA GLY A 243 30.33 2.51 -27.47
C GLY A 243 29.88 3.15 -28.81
N ARG A 244 28.68 2.84 -29.26
CA ARG A 244 28.12 3.42 -30.50
C ARG A 244 27.47 4.79 -30.27
N GLU A 245 26.85 5.00 -29.10
CA GLU A 245 26.15 6.22 -28.72
C GLU A 245 26.87 6.90 -27.56
N LYS A 246 26.90 8.20 -27.55
CA LYS A 246 27.61 8.97 -26.50
C LYS A 246 26.71 9.28 -25.31
N TRP A 247 27.27 9.14 -24.13
CA TRP A 247 26.68 9.63 -22.90
C TRP A 247 26.60 11.15 -22.87
N ARG A 248 25.52 11.69 -22.30
CA ARG A 248 25.28 13.12 -22.15
C ARG A 248 24.62 13.37 -20.77
N THR A 249 24.81 14.56 -20.26
CA THR A 249 24.08 15.01 -19.07
C THR A 249 22.61 15.28 -19.43
N THR A 250 21.68 14.89 -18.55
CA THR A 250 20.26 15.22 -18.68
C THR A 250 20.01 16.69 -18.34
N GLU A 251 18.82 17.20 -18.67
CA GLU A 251 18.38 18.54 -18.26
C GLU A 251 17.85 18.50 -16.81
N GLU A 252 17.35 17.35 -16.35
CA GLU A 252 16.86 17.13 -15.00
C GLU A 252 18.00 17.04 -14.02
N ARG A 253 17.74 17.51 -12.78
CA ARG A 253 18.64 17.36 -11.65
C ARG A 253 18.73 15.90 -11.23
N GLY A 254 19.90 15.51 -10.70
CA GLY A 254 20.19 14.19 -10.18
C GLY A 254 20.56 14.20 -8.71
N PHE A 255 20.95 13.05 -8.24
CA PHE A 255 21.49 12.84 -6.91
C PHE A 255 22.89 13.46 -6.82
N ALA A 256 23.23 14.03 -5.67
CA ALA A 256 24.61 14.30 -5.30
C ALA A 256 24.83 13.94 -3.83
N PHE A 257 25.88 13.17 -3.57
CA PHE A 257 26.25 12.81 -2.21
C PHE A 257 26.79 14.02 -1.48
N HIS A 258 26.12 14.38 -0.39
CA HIS A 258 26.51 15.46 0.51
C HIS A 258 27.04 14.86 1.81
N ARG A 259 28.24 15.19 2.20
CA ARG A 259 29.02 14.79 3.42
C ARG A 259 28.24 14.11 4.57
N GLY A 260 27.46 13.07 4.30
CA GLY A 260 26.89 12.18 5.30
C GLY A 260 25.67 12.69 6.09
N MET A 261 25.38 13.98 6.16
CA MET A 261 24.24 14.53 6.93
C MET A 261 23.46 15.57 6.12
N TYR A 262 22.15 15.44 6.15
CA TYR A 262 21.21 16.36 5.50
C TYR A 262 20.36 17.07 6.54
N ARG A 263 20.16 18.37 6.38
CA ARG A 263 19.21 19.13 7.18
C ARG A 263 17.78 18.81 6.76
N ASP A 264 16.84 19.09 7.65
CA ASP A 264 15.43 19.00 7.29
C ASP A 264 15.11 19.86 6.07
N GLY A 265 14.47 19.26 5.06
CA GLY A 265 14.12 19.93 3.81
C GLY A 265 15.19 19.87 2.71
N GLU A 266 16.42 19.45 2.99
CA GLU A 266 17.40 19.24 1.94
C GLU A 266 17.05 17.99 1.12
N ASN A 267 17.01 18.16 -0.21
CA ASN A 267 16.73 17.07 -1.14
C ASN A 267 18.02 16.64 -1.85
N PRO A 268 18.49 15.39 -1.64
CA PRO A 268 19.72 14.92 -2.27
C PRO A 268 19.61 14.79 -3.79
N PHE A 269 18.39 14.64 -4.34
CA PHE A 269 18.14 14.49 -5.77
C PHE A 269 17.98 15.82 -6.54
N GLU A 270 18.19 16.95 -5.89
CA GLU A 270 18.18 18.28 -6.51
C GLU A 270 19.56 18.91 -6.61
N GLN A 271 20.61 18.20 -6.21
CA GLN A 271 21.96 18.77 -6.05
C GLN A 271 22.95 18.31 -7.13
N GLY A 272 22.68 17.21 -7.80
CA GLY A 272 23.53 16.59 -8.79
C GLY A 272 23.02 16.65 -10.22
N THR A 273 23.66 15.85 -11.07
CA THR A 273 23.30 15.64 -12.47
C THR A 273 22.98 14.16 -12.71
N ALA A 274 22.34 13.86 -13.83
CA ALA A 274 22.15 12.50 -14.30
C ALA A 274 22.66 12.36 -15.74
N ARG A 275 22.95 11.12 -16.15
CA ARG A 275 23.50 10.81 -17.48
C ARG A 275 22.45 10.13 -18.34
N MET A 276 22.54 10.33 -19.64
CA MET A 276 21.62 9.82 -20.64
C MET A 276 22.35 9.34 -21.89
N VAL A 277 21.87 8.24 -22.46
CA VAL A 277 22.38 7.70 -23.73
C VAL A 277 21.23 7.18 -24.59
N ARG A 278 21.34 7.28 -25.92
CA ARG A 278 20.38 6.66 -26.84
C ARG A 278 20.50 5.15 -26.82
N THR A 279 19.37 4.47 -26.97
CA THR A 279 19.33 3.00 -27.03
C THR A 279 19.91 2.47 -28.35
N THR A 280 20.44 1.25 -28.32
CA THR A 280 20.88 0.47 -29.46
C THR A 280 20.42 -0.98 -29.38
N LYS A 281 20.14 -1.60 -30.55
CA LYS A 281 19.93 -3.05 -30.69
C LYS A 281 21.15 -3.76 -31.27
N LYS A 282 22.25 -3.02 -31.51
CA LYS A 282 23.44 -3.51 -32.18
C LYS A 282 24.55 -3.76 -31.16
N SER A 283 25.53 -4.58 -31.56
CA SER A 283 26.78 -4.74 -30.82
C SER A 283 27.53 -3.43 -30.66
N ASN A 284 28.47 -3.39 -29.73
CA ASN A 284 29.20 -2.19 -29.30
C ASN A 284 28.27 -1.21 -28.52
N GLU A 285 27.67 -1.74 -27.47
CA GLU A 285 26.82 -1.00 -26.55
C GLU A 285 27.63 0.02 -25.78
N SER A 286 27.02 1.17 -25.50
CA SER A 286 27.53 2.11 -24.51
C SER A 286 27.14 1.63 -23.13
N TRP A 287 28.02 1.79 -22.16
CA TRP A 287 27.73 1.36 -20.78
C TRP A 287 28.28 2.35 -19.75
N ALA A 288 27.70 2.34 -18.58
CA ALA A 288 28.20 3.01 -17.38
C ALA A 288 28.36 1.98 -16.26
N ALA A 289 29.42 2.09 -15.50
CA ALA A 289 29.71 1.18 -14.38
C ALA A 289 29.90 1.96 -13.08
N TYR A 290 29.34 1.39 -12.03
CA TYR A 290 29.38 1.88 -10.66
C TYR A 290 30.07 0.83 -9.78
N GLN A 291 31.34 1.06 -9.44
CA GLN A 291 32.20 0.14 -8.69
C GLN A 291 32.43 0.66 -7.28
N PRO A 292 31.78 0.07 -6.26
CA PRO A 292 31.95 0.49 -4.87
C PRO A 292 33.30 0.07 -4.30
N THR A 293 33.77 0.79 -3.28
CA THR A 293 34.77 0.31 -2.36
C THR A 293 34.06 -0.22 -1.11
N ILE A 294 33.80 -1.51 -1.05
CA ILE A 294 33.11 -2.17 0.05
C ILE A 294 34.03 -2.25 1.26
N GLN A 295 33.60 -1.72 2.40
CA GLN A 295 34.43 -1.69 3.61
C GLN A 295 34.51 -3.04 4.32
N GLN A 296 33.42 -3.80 4.31
CA GLN A 296 33.28 -5.08 5.00
C GLN A 296 32.48 -6.04 4.12
N SER A 297 32.98 -7.27 3.95
CA SER A 297 32.23 -8.31 3.26
C SER A 297 30.89 -8.57 3.95
N GLY A 298 29.83 -8.76 3.17
CA GLY A 298 28.50 -9.02 3.70
C GLY A 298 27.40 -8.85 2.66
N ARG A 299 26.17 -8.88 3.13
CA ARG A 299 24.98 -8.66 2.30
C ARG A 299 24.61 -7.19 2.29
N TYR A 300 24.39 -6.67 1.09
CA TYR A 300 24.02 -5.28 0.82
C TYR A 300 22.85 -5.23 -0.14
N ALA A 301 21.83 -4.48 0.20
CA ALA A 301 20.81 -4.12 -0.78
C ALA A 301 21.42 -3.17 -1.83
N VAL A 302 21.04 -3.35 -3.08
CA VAL A 302 21.45 -2.50 -4.20
C VAL A 302 20.26 -1.66 -4.64
N TYR A 303 20.45 -0.35 -4.64
CA TYR A 303 19.49 0.62 -5.14
C TYR A 303 20.13 1.41 -6.27
N VAL A 304 19.35 1.70 -7.28
CA VAL A 304 19.75 2.55 -8.40
C VAL A 304 18.91 3.81 -8.45
N SER A 305 19.45 4.87 -9.01
CA SER A 305 18.69 6.05 -9.40
C SER A 305 18.90 6.38 -10.87
N TYR A 306 17.90 7.01 -11.44
CA TYR A 306 17.86 7.48 -12.83
C TYR A 306 16.83 8.59 -12.95
N GLN A 307 16.73 9.22 -14.11
CA GLN A 307 15.66 10.20 -14.40
C GLN A 307 14.66 9.63 -15.41
N THR A 308 13.38 9.86 -15.15
CA THR A 308 12.32 9.63 -16.14
C THR A 308 12.25 10.84 -17.05
N VAL A 309 12.64 10.68 -18.31
CA VAL A 309 12.64 11.73 -19.32
C VAL A 309 11.80 11.34 -20.53
N ALA A 310 11.54 12.28 -21.43
CA ALA A 310 10.87 11.98 -22.68
C ALA A 310 11.63 10.86 -23.44
N LYS A 311 10.90 9.80 -23.83
CA LYS A 311 11.43 8.61 -24.50
C LYS A 311 12.28 7.68 -23.62
N SER A 312 12.19 7.76 -22.31
CA SER A 312 12.70 6.70 -21.43
C SER A 312 12.12 5.35 -21.83
N VAL A 313 12.97 4.31 -21.86
CA VAL A 313 12.55 2.96 -22.23
C VAL A 313 12.00 2.19 -21.03
N SER A 314 11.19 1.16 -21.30
CA SER A 314 10.63 0.29 -20.25
C SER A 314 11.53 -0.91 -19.92
N ASP A 315 12.66 -1.10 -20.61
CA ASP A 315 13.50 -2.29 -20.53
C ASP A 315 15.00 -1.97 -20.34
N ALA A 316 15.33 -0.87 -19.63
CA ALA A 316 16.72 -0.50 -19.34
C ALA A 316 17.45 -1.63 -18.60
N GLN A 317 18.61 -2.04 -19.11
CA GLN A 317 19.39 -3.15 -18.56
C GLN A 317 20.32 -2.69 -17.44
N TYR A 318 20.17 -3.33 -16.27
CA TYR A 318 21.08 -3.21 -15.14
C TYR A 318 21.66 -4.58 -14.81
N ILE A 319 22.96 -4.67 -14.68
CA ILE A 319 23.67 -5.88 -14.33
C ILE A 319 24.36 -5.66 -12.99
N VAL A 320 23.90 -6.36 -11.96
CA VAL A 320 24.57 -6.39 -10.66
C VAL A 320 25.62 -7.51 -10.72
N VAL A 321 26.91 -7.14 -10.62
CA VAL A 321 28.01 -8.07 -10.47
C VAL A 321 28.38 -8.14 -9.00
N HIS A 322 28.23 -9.33 -8.40
CA HIS A 322 28.47 -9.57 -6.99
C HIS A 322 29.30 -10.85 -6.83
N LYS A 323 30.48 -10.72 -6.24
CA LYS A 323 31.50 -11.81 -6.17
C LYS A 323 31.77 -12.47 -7.51
N GLY A 324 31.68 -11.71 -8.61
CA GLY A 324 31.87 -12.19 -9.98
C GLY A 324 30.63 -12.79 -10.64
N GLU A 325 29.59 -13.13 -9.89
CA GLU A 325 28.30 -13.57 -10.43
C GLU A 325 27.54 -12.37 -11.03
N ARG A 326 26.71 -12.61 -12.02
CA ARG A 326 25.96 -11.57 -12.72
C ARG A 326 24.47 -11.81 -12.58
N THR A 327 23.76 -10.82 -12.05
CA THR A 327 22.30 -10.80 -12.02
C THR A 327 21.78 -9.68 -12.91
N LEU A 328 20.95 -10.02 -13.89
CA LEU A 328 20.40 -9.10 -14.89
C LEU A 328 19.01 -8.65 -14.44
N PHE A 329 18.81 -7.33 -14.52
CA PHE A 329 17.52 -6.67 -14.28
C PHE A 329 17.10 -5.87 -15.51
N ARG A 330 15.79 -5.80 -15.72
CA ARG A 330 15.15 -4.77 -16.52
C ARG A 330 14.46 -3.78 -15.61
N VAL A 331 14.69 -2.50 -15.86
CA VAL A 331 14.10 -1.41 -15.10
C VAL A 331 13.28 -0.54 -16.06
N ASN A 332 12.00 -0.39 -15.73
CA ASN A 332 11.13 0.49 -16.49
C ASN A 332 11.38 1.94 -16.06
N GLN A 333 12.15 2.67 -16.89
CA GLN A 333 12.51 4.05 -16.60
C GLN A 333 11.43 5.07 -17.00
N GLN A 334 10.28 4.62 -17.49
CA GLN A 334 9.11 5.47 -17.74
C GLN A 334 8.41 5.85 -16.43
N MET A 335 8.84 5.31 -15.32
CA MET A 335 8.33 5.56 -13.97
C MET A 335 9.46 5.59 -12.93
N GLY A 336 9.20 6.18 -11.76
CA GLY A 336 10.09 6.10 -10.60
C GLY A 336 11.43 6.84 -10.71
N GLY A 337 11.61 7.75 -11.66
CA GLY A 337 12.84 8.54 -11.78
C GLY A 337 13.02 9.56 -10.65
N GLY A 338 14.29 9.84 -10.27
CA GLY A 338 14.65 10.79 -9.23
C GLY A 338 14.36 10.27 -7.81
N THR A 339 14.53 8.98 -7.60
CA THR A 339 14.44 8.32 -6.28
C THR A 339 15.27 7.03 -6.25
N TRP A 340 15.41 6.42 -5.08
CA TRP A 340 16.06 5.12 -4.94
C TRP A 340 15.14 3.98 -5.35
N VAL A 341 15.59 3.15 -6.29
CA VAL A 341 14.88 1.98 -6.81
C VAL A 341 15.63 0.73 -6.41
N TYR A 342 15.01 -0.13 -5.62
CA TYR A 342 15.59 -1.38 -5.14
C TYR A 342 15.65 -2.43 -6.25
N LEU A 343 16.82 -3.05 -6.44
CA LEU A 343 17.02 -4.16 -7.36
C LEU A 343 17.03 -5.52 -6.65
N GLY A 344 17.75 -5.62 -5.54
CA GLY A 344 17.95 -6.87 -4.82
C GLY A 344 18.95 -6.71 -3.68
N THR A 345 19.14 -7.79 -2.91
CA THR A 345 20.16 -7.88 -1.86
C THR A 345 21.16 -8.98 -2.20
N PHE A 346 22.44 -8.64 -2.24
CA PHE A 346 23.51 -9.50 -2.76
C PHE A 346 24.69 -9.56 -1.80
N ASP A 347 25.47 -10.61 -1.89
CA ASP A 347 26.73 -10.77 -1.16
C ASP A 347 27.88 -10.09 -1.89
N PHE A 348 28.61 -9.21 -1.19
CA PHE A 348 29.79 -8.52 -1.71
C PHE A 348 31.00 -8.82 -0.84
N ASP A 349 32.17 -8.93 -1.46
CA ASP A 349 33.45 -8.99 -0.75
C ASP A 349 33.98 -7.57 -0.48
N ALA A 350 34.74 -7.44 0.61
CA ALA A 350 35.42 -6.19 0.93
C ALA A 350 36.45 -5.81 -0.13
N GLY A 351 36.70 -4.52 -0.28
CA GLY A 351 37.67 -3.98 -1.22
C GLY A 351 37.03 -3.32 -2.44
N ASN A 352 37.88 -2.91 -3.38
CA ASN A 352 37.50 -2.35 -4.67
C ASN A 352 37.85 -3.35 -5.76
N SER A 353 36.84 -3.95 -6.36
CA SER A 353 37.01 -4.99 -7.37
C SER A 353 35.97 -4.91 -8.45
N THR A 354 36.36 -5.21 -9.69
CA THR A 354 35.42 -5.32 -10.82
C THR A 354 34.45 -6.49 -10.65
N ALA A 355 34.69 -7.41 -9.71
CA ALA A 355 33.76 -8.47 -9.32
C ALA A 355 32.60 -7.94 -8.48
N ASN A 356 32.63 -6.67 -8.07
CA ASN A 356 31.60 -6.00 -7.29
C ASN A 356 31.25 -4.65 -7.96
N ARG A 357 30.21 -4.63 -8.78
CA ARG A 357 29.80 -3.39 -9.47
C ARG A 357 28.37 -3.50 -10.04
N VAL A 358 27.78 -2.38 -10.35
CA VAL A 358 26.58 -2.32 -11.18
C VAL A 358 26.93 -1.74 -12.53
N ILE A 359 26.44 -2.35 -13.59
CA ILE A 359 26.63 -1.89 -14.97
C ILE A 359 25.26 -1.57 -15.54
N VAL A 360 25.15 -0.42 -16.19
CA VAL A 360 23.99 0.00 -16.99
C VAL A 360 24.39 0.01 -18.43
N THR A 361 23.60 -0.61 -19.32
CA THR A 361 23.87 -0.59 -20.76
C THR A 361 22.77 0.14 -21.51
N ASN A 362 23.08 0.60 -22.72
CA ASN A 362 22.07 1.19 -23.61
C ASN A 362 21.39 0.16 -24.52
N SER A 363 21.58 -1.13 -24.26
CA SER A 363 20.87 -2.20 -24.95
C SER A 363 19.39 -2.17 -24.58
N SER A 364 18.52 -2.13 -25.57
CA SER A 364 17.07 -2.09 -25.39
C SER A 364 16.36 -2.62 -26.63
N THR A 365 15.19 -3.22 -26.42
CA THR A 365 14.30 -3.59 -27.53
C THR A 365 13.54 -2.39 -28.07
N GLU A 366 13.50 -1.28 -27.32
CA GLU A 366 12.82 -0.05 -27.67
C GLU A 366 13.78 0.98 -28.26
N LYS A 367 13.22 1.92 -29.05
CA LYS A 367 13.96 3.11 -29.52
C LYS A 367 13.68 4.26 -28.55
N GLY A 368 14.69 4.62 -27.79
CA GLY A 368 14.53 5.66 -26.77
C GLY A 368 15.85 6.07 -26.14
N VAL A 369 15.83 6.30 -24.86
CA VAL A 369 16.98 6.66 -24.05
C VAL A 369 17.00 5.86 -22.75
N VAL A 370 18.22 5.54 -22.31
CA VAL A 370 18.51 5.04 -20.95
C VAL A 370 19.14 6.17 -20.17
N THR A 371 18.70 6.36 -18.94
CA THR A 371 19.30 7.31 -18.00
C THR A 371 19.92 6.58 -16.82
N THR A 372 20.90 7.20 -16.19
CA THR A 372 21.54 6.67 -14.97
C THR A 372 22.08 7.83 -14.15
N ASP A 373 22.21 7.63 -12.83
CA ASP A 373 22.56 8.70 -11.92
C ASP A 373 23.51 8.16 -10.82
N ALA A 374 22.99 7.53 -9.78
CA ALA A 374 23.79 6.97 -8.70
C ALA A 374 23.38 5.54 -8.38
N VAL A 375 24.30 4.80 -7.76
CA VAL A 375 24.06 3.46 -7.20
C VAL A 375 24.45 3.43 -5.75
N ARG A 376 23.53 2.96 -4.90
CA ARG A 376 23.69 2.81 -3.46
C ARG A 376 23.78 1.34 -3.09
N PHE A 377 24.77 0.98 -2.31
CA PHE A 377 25.01 -0.35 -1.75
C PHE A 377 24.86 -0.28 -0.24
N GLY A 378 23.86 -0.95 0.33
CA GLY A 378 23.56 -1.01 1.74
C GLY A 378 22.53 0.01 2.23
N GLY A 379 21.95 -0.29 3.39
CA GLY A 379 20.94 0.54 4.06
C GLY A 379 21.51 1.79 4.71
N GLY A 380 22.67 1.64 5.34
CA GLY A 380 23.39 2.73 6.00
C GLY A 380 22.82 3.18 7.34
N MET A 381 23.46 4.18 7.90
CA MET A 381 23.01 4.88 9.11
C MET A 381 22.06 6.01 8.75
N GLY A 382 21.20 6.38 9.69
CA GLY A 382 20.35 7.56 9.57
C GLY A 382 21.19 8.82 9.37
N ASN A 383 20.87 9.60 8.35
CA ASN A 383 21.65 10.77 7.93
C ASN A 383 20.84 12.08 7.89
N ILE A 384 19.58 12.05 8.30
CA ILE A 384 18.75 13.25 8.41
C ILE A 384 18.94 13.86 9.80
N GLN A 385 19.33 15.13 9.84
CA GLN A 385 19.60 15.85 11.08
C GLN A 385 18.30 16.48 11.64
N ARG A 386 18.04 16.22 12.91
CA ARG A 386 16.97 16.85 13.68
C ARG A 386 17.51 17.33 15.01
N GLY A 387 17.16 18.55 15.42
CA GLY A 387 17.59 19.11 16.70
C GLY A 387 19.12 19.18 16.90
N GLY A 388 19.90 19.20 15.80
CA GLY A 388 21.35 19.28 15.81
C GLY A 388 22.08 17.93 15.72
N SER A 389 21.36 16.80 15.68
CA SER A 389 21.94 15.45 15.58
C SER A 389 21.13 14.53 14.67
N THR A 390 21.77 13.49 14.13
CA THR A 390 21.09 12.35 13.51
C THR A 390 20.59 11.39 14.60
N SER A 391 19.83 10.37 14.23
CA SER A 391 19.34 9.35 15.17
C SER A 391 20.46 8.53 15.82
N GLY A 392 21.63 8.43 15.15
CA GLY A 392 22.71 7.52 15.53
C GLY A 392 22.37 6.04 15.32
N MET A 393 21.26 5.74 14.65
CA MET A 393 20.76 4.39 14.43
C MET A 393 20.82 4.02 12.93
N PRO A 394 20.85 2.72 12.59
CA PRO A 394 20.64 2.27 11.22
C PRO A 394 19.35 2.84 10.64
N ARG A 395 19.38 3.23 9.37
CA ARG A 395 18.22 3.84 8.68
C ARG A 395 16.99 2.94 8.69
N CYS A 396 17.13 1.62 8.65
CA CYS A 396 16.01 0.67 8.76
C CYS A 396 15.24 0.79 10.08
N LEU A 397 15.84 1.35 11.12
CA LEU A 397 15.17 1.58 12.41
C LEU A 397 14.50 2.97 12.49
N GLU A 398 14.74 3.85 11.54
CA GLU A 398 14.12 5.17 11.50
C GLU A 398 12.69 5.11 10.89
N GLY A 399 11.89 6.10 11.22
CA GLY A 399 10.58 6.31 10.62
C GLY A 399 10.64 6.63 9.13
N ALA A 400 9.52 6.45 8.45
CA ALA A 400 9.38 6.67 7.01
C ALA A 400 9.67 8.12 6.59
N ARG A 401 9.44 9.10 7.50
CA ARG A 401 9.71 10.51 7.26
C ARG A 401 11.15 10.75 6.78
N TYR A 402 12.10 10.11 7.42
CA TYR A 402 13.54 10.30 7.13
C TYR A 402 13.94 9.52 5.88
N SER A 403 13.39 8.33 5.71
CA SER A 403 13.59 7.53 4.48
C SER A 403 13.03 8.24 3.24
N ALA A 404 11.87 8.90 3.35
CA ALA A 404 11.27 9.66 2.25
C ALA A 404 12.12 10.87 1.85
N GLN A 405 12.66 11.62 2.81
CA GLN A 405 13.59 12.70 2.52
C GLN A 405 14.85 12.18 1.83
N TRP A 406 15.45 11.09 2.35
CA TRP A 406 16.61 10.44 1.77
C TRP A 406 16.36 9.89 0.36
N ALA A 407 15.12 9.52 0.07
CA ALA A 407 14.67 9.06 -1.26
C ALA A 407 14.27 10.20 -2.20
N GLY A 408 14.52 11.45 -1.87
CA GLY A 408 14.28 12.59 -2.77
C GLY A 408 12.82 13.03 -2.86
N ALA A 409 11.96 12.60 -1.93
CA ALA A 409 10.57 13.06 -1.91
C ALA A 409 10.48 14.57 -1.64
N PRO A 410 9.50 15.28 -2.22
CA PRO A 410 9.25 16.68 -1.90
C PRO A 410 8.94 16.89 -0.40
N TYR A 411 9.28 18.05 0.13
CA TYR A 411 9.06 18.40 1.55
C TYR A 411 7.62 18.18 2.00
N SER A 412 6.66 18.50 1.16
CA SER A 412 5.22 18.32 1.42
C SER A 412 4.80 16.85 1.62
N VAL A 413 5.58 15.89 1.13
CA VAL A 413 5.32 14.45 1.27
C VAL A 413 5.64 13.98 2.68
N TYR A 414 6.73 14.44 3.27
CA TYR A 414 7.23 13.95 4.55
C TYR A 414 7.18 14.96 5.70
N SER A 415 6.74 16.17 5.46
CA SER A 415 6.71 17.24 6.47
C SER A 415 5.43 18.09 6.40
N GLY A 416 4.28 17.43 6.46
CA GLY A 416 2.96 18.09 6.46
C GLY A 416 2.72 19.02 7.66
N LYS A 417 3.52 18.88 8.72
CA LYS A 417 3.57 19.77 9.90
C LYS A 417 4.72 20.78 9.85
N ASN A 418 5.34 20.96 8.68
CA ASN A 418 6.45 21.90 8.48
C ASN A 418 7.60 21.71 9.50
N GLY A 419 7.96 20.45 9.77
CA GLY A 419 9.05 20.11 10.69
C GLY A 419 8.78 20.35 12.17
N THR A 420 7.55 20.64 12.57
CA THR A 420 7.20 20.93 13.98
C THR A 420 6.73 19.71 14.76
N ASP A 421 6.34 18.63 14.06
CA ASP A 421 5.84 17.38 14.66
C ASP A 421 6.21 16.17 13.80
N ASP A 422 7.40 15.63 14.03
CA ASP A 422 7.91 14.46 13.28
C ASP A 422 7.09 13.19 13.55
N TYR A 423 6.41 13.10 14.69
CA TYR A 423 5.50 11.99 14.99
C TYR A 423 4.31 11.95 14.03
N ALA A 424 3.62 13.09 13.90
CA ALA A 424 2.49 13.21 13.00
C ALA A 424 2.92 13.15 11.52
N ASP A 425 4.08 13.72 11.21
CA ASP A 425 4.67 13.68 9.87
C ASP A 425 5.00 12.24 9.47
N ASP A 426 5.61 11.43 10.34
CA ASP A 426 5.93 10.03 10.05
C ASP A 426 4.69 9.19 9.76
N ILE A 427 3.62 9.36 10.55
CA ILE A 427 2.35 8.64 10.33
C ILE A 427 1.81 8.89 8.91
N ASN A 428 1.84 10.14 8.46
CA ASN A 428 1.30 10.53 7.16
C ASN A 428 2.25 10.22 6.00
N THR A 429 3.56 10.26 6.23
CA THR A 429 4.57 10.07 5.18
C THR A 429 4.42 8.74 4.48
N ARG A 430 4.08 7.67 5.17
CA ARG A 430 3.96 6.33 4.59
C ARG A 430 2.96 6.30 3.44
N SER A 431 1.77 6.82 3.65
CA SER A 431 0.75 6.93 2.60
C SER A 431 1.03 8.06 1.60
N ASN A 432 1.61 9.18 2.03
CA ASN A 432 1.95 10.28 1.14
C ASN A 432 3.07 9.90 0.18
N MET A 433 4.08 9.15 0.64
CA MET A 433 5.16 8.62 -0.20
C MET A 433 4.62 7.69 -1.28
N LEU A 434 3.69 6.80 -0.91
CA LEU A 434 3.02 5.94 -1.86
C LEU A 434 2.22 6.75 -2.90
N ASN A 435 1.45 7.74 -2.46
CA ASN A 435 0.68 8.61 -3.35
C ASN A 435 1.57 9.42 -4.31
N TRP A 436 2.74 9.87 -3.83
CA TRP A 436 3.73 10.58 -4.67
C TRP A 436 4.33 9.65 -5.72
N LEU A 437 4.73 8.43 -5.34
CA LEU A 437 5.24 7.46 -6.29
C LEU A 437 4.17 7.01 -7.29
N ALA A 438 2.93 6.84 -6.85
CA ALA A 438 1.83 6.35 -7.68
C ALA A 438 1.17 7.43 -8.55
N GLY A 439 1.37 8.71 -8.23
CA GLY A 439 0.77 9.82 -8.98
C GLY A 439 1.10 9.75 -10.47
N GLY A 440 0.10 9.99 -11.32
CA GLY A 440 0.18 9.84 -12.78
C GLY A 440 -0.10 8.43 -13.30
N SER A 441 -0.04 7.40 -12.45
CA SER A 441 -0.34 6.03 -12.85
C SER A 441 -1.84 5.80 -13.10
N VAL A 442 -2.16 4.66 -13.71
CA VAL A 442 -3.57 4.25 -13.94
C VAL A 442 -4.39 4.14 -12.65
N TYR A 443 -3.73 3.92 -11.50
CA TYR A 443 -4.39 3.81 -10.21
C TYR A 443 -4.51 5.15 -9.47
N VAL A 444 -3.68 6.16 -9.82
CA VAL A 444 -3.70 7.51 -9.23
C VAL A 444 -3.59 8.59 -10.32
N PRO A 445 -4.53 8.62 -11.29
CA PRO A 445 -4.40 9.45 -12.50
C PRO A 445 -4.57 10.96 -12.25
N THR A 446 -5.13 11.35 -11.11
CA THR A 446 -5.49 12.76 -10.82
C THR A 446 -4.42 13.53 -10.07
N ARG A 447 -3.30 12.92 -9.74
CA ARG A 447 -2.17 13.54 -9.03
C ARG A 447 -0.92 13.45 -9.88
N GLU A 448 -0.07 14.46 -9.80
CA GLU A 448 1.29 14.37 -10.30
C GLU A 448 2.13 13.46 -9.42
N GLY A 449 3.07 12.73 -10.02
CA GLY A 449 3.96 11.84 -9.30
C GLY A 449 4.93 11.10 -10.21
N LYS A 450 5.30 9.90 -9.78
CA LYS A 450 6.35 9.10 -10.44
C LYS A 450 5.81 7.95 -11.31
N ASN A 451 4.51 7.89 -11.54
CA ASN A 451 3.82 6.92 -12.42
C ASN A 451 3.91 5.44 -11.99
N VAL A 452 4.38 5.12 -10.79
CA VAL A 452 4.49 3.72 -10.34
C VAL A 452 3.10 3.14 -10.05
N PRO A 453 2.66 2.06 -10.71
CA PRO A 453 1.29 1.60 -10.66
C PRO A 453 1.03 0.68 -9.45
N PHE A 454 1.07 1.21 -8.23
CA PHE A 454 0.75 0.44 -7.03
C PHE A 454 -0.72 0.07 -6.99
N GLU A 455 -0.98 -1.24 -6.96
CA GLU A 455 -2.32 -1.83 -6.91
C GLU A 455 -2.82 -2.03 -5.50
N LEU A 456 -1.90 -2.31 -4.59
CA LEU A 456 -2.20 -2.68 -3.21
C LEU A 456 -1.25 -2.00 -2.24
N SER A 457 -1.77 -1.60 -1.09
CA SER A 457 -0.96 -1.17 0.04
C SER A 457 -1.39 -1.88 1.33
N LEU A 458 -0.42 -2.32 2.11
CA LEU A 458 -0.63 -2.99 3.39
C LEU A 458 0.35 -2.46 4.43
N ALA A 459 -0.18 -2.08 5.59
CA ALA A 459 0.59 -1.77 6.79
C ALA A 459 0.43 -2.90 7.80
N VAL A 460 1.52 -3.34 8.40
CA VAL A 460 1.52 -4.36 9.45
C VAL A 460 1.81 -3.71 10.79
N HIS A 461 0.90 -3.89 11.73
CA HIS A 461 0.95 -3.37 13.10
C HIS A 461 0.74 -4.50 14.10
N SER A 462 1.19 -4.34 15.34
CA SER A 462 1.08 -5.35 16.39
C SER A 462 0.53 -4.84 17.72
N ASP A 463 0.20 -3.53 17.84
CA ASP A 463 -0.28 -2.91 19.07
C ASP A 463 -1.68 -2.27 18.94
N ALA A 464 -2.46 -2.66 17.93
CA ALA A 464 -3.75 -2.02 17.61
C ALA A 464 -4.86 -2.28 18.63
N GLY A 465 -4.65 -3.14 19.62
CA GLY A 465 -5.62 -3.44 20.65
C GLY A 465 -4.97 -3.78 21.98
N ALA A 466 -5.69 -3.48 23.07
CA ALA A 466 -5.34 -3.88 24.41
C ALA A 466 -6.53 -4.54 25.09
N THR A 467 -6.25 -5.51 25.97
CA THR A 467 -7.26 -6.10 26.86
C THR A 467 -6.87 -5.81 28.31
N HIS A 468 -7.86 -5.55 29.14
CA HIS A 468 -7.70 -5.43 30.59
C HIS A 468 -7.83 -6.78 31.29
N VAL A 469 -8.14 -7.85 30.55
CA VAL A 469 -8.25 -9.21 31.09
C VAL A 469 -6.93 -9.93 30.83
N HIS A 470 -6.27 -10.35 31.89
CA HIS A 470 -5.06 -11.17 31.79
C HIS A 470 -5.39 -12.45 31.01
N ASP A 471 -4.45 -12.88 30.16
CA ASP A 471 -4.53 -14.10 29.34
C ASP A 471 -5.64 -14.11 28.26
N SER A 472 -6.20 -12.95 27.89
CA SER A 472 -7.13 -12.89 26.77
C SER A 472 -6.42 -12.47 25.47
N ILE A 473 -6.68 -13.21 24.40
CA ILE A 473 -6.25 -12.85 23.05
C ILE A 473 -7.22 -11.82 22.49
N VAL A 474 -6.71 -10.65 22.09
CA VAL A 474 -7.53 -9.61 21.45
C VAL A 474 -7.95 -10.04 20.04
N GLY A 475 -7.09 -10.79 19.35
CA GLY A 475 -7.30 -11.28 17.99
C GLY A 475 -6.66 -10.37 16.94
N SER A 476 -6.94 -10.66 15.66
CA SER A 476 -6.47 -9.90 14.52
C SER A 476 -7.50 -8.84 14.11
N LEU A 477 -7.03 -7.64 13.76
CA LEU A 477 -7.86 -6.52 13.31
C LEU A 477 -7.34 -6.01 11.98
N ALA A 478 -8.19 -5.93 10.97
CA ALA A 478 -7.90 -5.23 9.73
C ALA A 478 -8.67 -3.90 9.71
N ILE A 479 -7.99 -2.83 9.32
CA ILE A 479 -8.55 -1.48 9.26
C ILE A 479 -8.47 -0.99 7.81
N CYS A 480 -9.60 -0.54 7.29
CA CYS A 480 -9.68 0.14 6.00
C CYS A 480 -10.69 1.30 6.08
N THR A 481 -10.63 2.23 5.14
CA THR A 481 -11.61 3.32 5.03
C THR A 481 -12.50 3.11 3.82
N THR A 482 -13.81 3.12 4.01
CA THR A 482 -14.80 2.95 2.95
C THR A 482 -15.52 4.23 2.55
N ASN A 483 -15.55 5.24 3.44
CA ASN A 483 -16.33 6.48 3.22
C ASN A 483 -15.47 7.69 2.79
N PHE A 484 -14.14 7.61 2.91
CA PHE A 484 -13.26 8.71 2.52
C PHE A 484 -13.34 8.96 1.02
N ASN A 485 -13.31 10.24 0.59
CA ASN A 485 -13.40 10.66 -0.81
C ASN A 485 -14.65 10.06 -1.50
N ASP A 486 -15.84 10.28 -0.91
CA ASP A 486 -17.13 9.77 -1.37
C ASP A 486 -17.15 8.26 -1.67
N GLY A 487 -16.40 7.49 -0.88
CA GLY A 487 -16.30 6.05 -1.01
C GLY A 487 -15.50 5.58 -2.24
N ARG A 488 -14.67 6.44 -2.83
CA ARG A 488 -13.87 6.11 -4.02
C ARG A 488 -12.38 6.21 -3.80
N LEU A 489 -11.64 5.35 -4.47
CA LEU A 489 -10.20 5.46 -4.67
C LEU A 489 -9.90 6.48 -5.78
N ALA A 490 -8.65 6.90 -5.93
CA ALA A 490 -8.24 7.93 -6.88
C ALA A 490 -8.62 7.60 -8.34
N ALA A 491 -8.63 6.34 -8.71
CA ALA A 491 -9.06 5.84 -10.03
C ALA A 491 -10.59 5.71 -10.18
N GLY A 492 -11.38 6.21 -9.22
CA GLY A 492 -12.85 6.12 -9.26
C GLY A 492 -13.43 4.77 -8.81
N VAL A 493 -12.60 3.79 -8.49
CA VAL A 493 -13.02 2.48 -7.99
C VAL A 493 -13.59 2.60 -6.57
N SER A 494 -14.62 1.83 -6.26
CA SER A 494 -15.22 1.81 -4.92
C SER A 494 -14.22 1.36 -3.86
N ARG A 495 -14.14 2.09 -2.73
CA ARG A 495 -13.33 1.70 -1.55
C ARG A 495 -13.80 0.41 -0.88
N GLN A 496 -14.96 -0.13 -1.28
CA GLN A 496 -15.41 -1.43 -0.80
C GLN A 496 -14.43 -2.56 -1.17
N ILE A 497 -13.63 -2.39 -2.23
CA ILE A 497 -12.56 -3.33 -2.56
C ILE A 497 -11.52 -3.45 -1.43
N SER A 498 -11.23 -2.35 -0.72
CA SER A 498 -10.33 -2.38 0.45
C SER A 498 -10.93 -3.17 1.61
N HIS A 499 -12.26 -3.09 1.80
CA HIS A 499 -12.96 -3.91 2.78
C HIS A 499 -12.95 -5.40 2.39
N ASP A 500 -13.17 -5.71 1.14
CA ASP A 500 -13.12 -7.09 0.64
C ASP A 500 -11.71 -7.68 0.86
N PHE A 501 -10.67 -6.91 0.57
CA PHE A 501 -9.28 -7.32 0.81
C PHE A 501 -9.00 -7.54 2.32
N ALA A 502 -9.43 -6.62 3.18
CA ALA A 502 -9.29 -6.74 4.63
C ALA A 502 -9.96 -8.03 5.17
N ASN A 503 -11.17 -8.34 4.66
CA ASN A 503 -11.88 -9.58 5.02
C ASN A 503 -11.15 -10.83 4.53
N MET A 504 -10.57 -10.82 3.33
CA MET A 504 -9.79 -11.95 2.81
C MET A 504 -8.57 -12.22 3.68
N LEU A 505 -7.83 -11.18 4.06
CA LEU A 505 -6.67 -11.29 4.95
C LEU A 505 -7.04 -11.87 6.31
N LEU A 506 -8.10 -11.32 6.97
CA LEU A 506 -8.55 -11.84 8.27
C LEU A 506 -9.03 -13.28 8.19
N THR A 507 -9.71 -13.64 7.09
CA THR A 507 -10.18 -15.03 6.91
C THR A 507 -9.00 -15.98 6.78
N GLY A 508 -7.94 -15.61 6.02
CA GLY A 508 -6.72 -16.39 5.90
C GLY A 508 -6.04 -16.59 7.26
N VAL A 509 -5.80 -15.50 8.00
CA VAL A 509 -5.14 -15.58 9.33
C VAL A 509 -5.96 -16.36 10.36
N GLN A 510 -7.28 -16.49 10.22
CA GLN A 510 -8.13 -17.24 11.15
C GLN A 510 -8.25 -18.73 10.83
N HIS A 511 -7.89 -19.14 9.62
CA HIS A 511 -8.01 -20.54 9.18
C HIS A 511 -6.73 -21.36 9.34
N ASP A 512 -5.60 -20.69 9.47
CA ASP A 512 -4.28 -21.29 9.73
C ASP A 512 -3.96 -21.26 11.24
#